data_3dacaec5cbbb3c912c1de1ddc8733445
#
_entry.id   3dacaec5cbbb3c912c1de1ddc8733445
#
_cell.length_a   1.000
_cell.length_b   1.000
_cell.length_c   1.000
_cell.angle_alpha   90.00
_cell.angle_beta   90.00
_cell.angle_gamma   90.00
#
_symmetry.space_group_name_H-M   'P 1'
#
loop_
_entity.id
_entity.type
_entity.pdbx_description
1 polymer ?
#
loop_
_entity_poly.entity_id
_entity_poly.type
_entity_poly.pdbx_seq_one_letter_code
_entity_poly.pdbx_strand_id
1 'polypeptide(L)'
;MSKLDELIVELCPNGVEYKSLGEIATISRGGNFQKKDFCDSGVPCIHYGQIYTKYGLFADETITFITEECAKKQKFAKTNDIIMTVTSENIEDVCKCLAWLGNEDVAVSGHSAIISHNQNPKYLVYYFHSQMFFAQKRKLAHGTKVIEVTPDTLKSIELPVPPLEVQREIVHILD
;
A
#
# COMPACT_ATOMS: atom_id res chain seq x y z
N MET A 1 -0.26 -28.30 16.89
CA MET A 1 -1.03 -27.25 16.20
C MET A 1 -0.40 -25.91 16.55
N SER A 2 -0.16 -25.06 15.58
CA SER A 2 0.41 -23.73 15.84
C SER A 2 -0.67 -22.79 16.43
N LYS A 3 -0.23 -21.70 17.05
CA LYS A 3 -1.16 -20.67 17.53
C LYS A 3 -2.02 -20.12 16.39
N LEU A 4 -1.44 -19.98 15.19
CA LEU A 4 -2.20 -19.55 14.02
C LEU A 4 -3.29 -20.54 13.65
N ASP A 5 -2.99 -21.85 13.67
CA ASP A 5 -3.99 -22.89 13.39
C ASP A 5 -5.14 -22.84 14.39
N GLU A 6 -4.81 -22.68 15.70
CA GLU A 6 -5.82 -22.56 16.75
C GLU A 6 -6.74 -21.36 16.53
N LEU A 7 -6.17 -20.20 16.22
CA LEU A 7 -6.94 -18.98 15.94
C LEU A 7 -7.84 -19.14 14.71
N ILE A 8 -7.33 -19.79 13.66
CA ILE A 8 -8.13 -20.01 12.44
C ILE A 8 -9.31 -20.94 12.74
N VAL A 9 -9.09 -22.02 13.48
CA VAL A 9 -10.15 -22.95 13.87
C VAL A 9 -11.21 -22.25 14.71
N GLU A 10 -10.79 -21.42 15.68
CA GLU A 10 -11.69 -20.73 16.59
C GLU A 10 -12.46 -19.59 15.92
N LEU A 11 -11.76 -18.73 15.17
CA LEU A 11 -12.32 -17.47 14.64
C LEU A 11 -12.81 -17.57 13.20
N CYS A 12 -12.43 -18.62 12.49
CA CYS A 12 -12.83 -18.85 11.11
C CYS A 12 -13.42 -20.25 10.93
N PRO A 13 -14.48 -20.62 11.69
CA PRO A 13 -15.01 -21.98 11.65
C PRO A 13 -15.56 -22.41 10.29
N ASN A 14 -15.92 -21.45 9.45
CA ASN A 14 -16.42 -21.67 8.09
C ASN A 14 -15.38 -21.32 7.01
N GLY A 15 -14.09 -21.18 7.40
CA GLY A 15 -13.02 -20.75 6.52
C GLY A 15 -12.77 -19.25 6.56
N VAL A 16 -11.66 -18.83 5.98
CA VAL A 16 -11.30 -17.40 5.89
C VAL A 16 -12.15 -16.73 4.81
N GLU A 17 -12.76 -15.60 5.15
CA GLU A 17 -13.57 -14.83 4.22
C GLU A 17 -12.69 -14.09 3.21
N TYR A 18 -13.08 -14.12 1.93
CA TYR A 18 -12.46 -13.34 0.86
C TYR A 18 -13.33 -12.14 0.54
N LYS A 19 -12.69 -10.98 0.36
CA LYS A 19 -13.36 -9.74 -0.02
C LYS A 19 -12.59 -9.05 -1.13
N SER A 20 -13.27 -8.18 -1.88
CA SER A 20 -12.57 -7.31 -2.82
C SER A 20 -11.92 -6.15 -2.07
N LEU A 21 -10.82 -5.63 -2.60
CA LEU A 21 -10.14 -4.48 -2.01
C LEU A 21 -11.08 -3.26 -1.92
N GLY A 22 -11.96 -3.08 -2.91
CA GLY A 22 -12.95 -2.00 -2.90
C GLY A 22 -13.98 -2.09 -1.79
N GLU A 23 -14.22 -3.29 -1.23
CA GLU A 23 -15.12 -3.49 -0.09
C GLU A 23 -14.48 -3.08 1.24
N ILE A 24 -13.17 -3.19 1.36
CA ILE A 24 -12.45 -2.96 2.63
C ILE A 24 -11.61 -1.69 2.66
N ALA A 25 -11.52 -0.98 1.54
CA ALA A 25 -10.65 0.20 1.42
C ALA A 25 -11.22 1.25 0.50
N THR A 26 -10.80 2.49 0.72
CA THR A 26 -10.95 3.57 -0.27
C THR A 26 -9.59 3.78 -0.93
N ILE A 27 -9.60 3.91 -2.26
CA ILE A 27 -8.39 4.03 -3.05
C ILE A 27 -8.43 5.33 -3.84
N SER A 28 -7.42 6.16 -3.66
CA SER A 28 -7.32 7.44 -4.36
C SER A 28 -5.92 7.59 -4.96
N ARG A 29 -5.80 8.44 -5.97
CA ARG A 29 -4.52 8.77 -6.58
C ARG A 29 -3.80 9.82 -5.74
N GLY A 30 -2.47 9.78 -5.71
CA GLY A 30 -1.63 10.80 -5.08
C GLY A 30 -1.72 12.15 -5.78
N GLY A 31 -0.95 13.11 -5.26
CA GLY A 31 -0.90 14.49 -5.76
C GLY A 31 -0.04 14.67 -7.01
N ASN A 32 0.67 15.80 -7.09
CA ASN A 32 1.41 16.14 -8.31
C ASN A 32 2.79 16.76 -8.07
N PHE A 33 3.32 16.71 -6.84
CA PHE A 33 4.69 17.20 -6.63
C PHE A 33 5.71 16.32 -7.35
N GLN A 34 6.84 16.92 -7.67
CA GLN A 34 7.92 16.28 -8.41
C GLN A 34 9.25 16.38 -7.62
N LYS A 35 10.28 15.70 -8.09
CA LYS A 35 11.60 15.74 -7.45
C LYS A 35 12.15 17.16 -7.28
N LYS A 36 11.84 18.08 -8.20
CA LYS A 36 12.24 19.49 -8.13
C LYS A 36 11.65 20.22 -6.93
N ASP A 37 10.57 19.70 -6.36
CA ASP A 37 9.87 20.29 -5.20
C ASP A 37 10.46 19.85 -3.87
N PHE A 38 11.41 18.91 -3.86
CA PHE A 38 12.04 18.42 -2.64
C PHE A 38 12.83 19.52 -1.93
N CYS A 39 12.73 19.55 -0.61
CA CYS A 39 13.54 20.40 0.25
C CYS A 39 13.95 19.60 1.51
N ASP A 40 14.86 20.21 2.31
CA ASP A 40 15.47 19.51 3.45
C ASP A 40 14.58 19.46 4.70
N SER A 41 13.56 20.32 4.75
CA SER A 41 12.64 20.38 5.88
C SER A 41 11.28 20.88 5.40
N GLY A 42 10.23 20.61 6.17
CA GLY A 42 8.88 21.05 5.85
C GLY A 42 7.87 19.94 6.06
N VAL A 43 7.01 19.72 5.08
CA VAL A 43 5.98 18.69 5.13
C VAL A 43 6.55 17.37 4.61
N PRO A 44 6.45 16.27 5.38
CA PRO A 44 6.95 14.96 4.93
C PRO A 44 6.29 14.54 3.62
N CYS A 45 7.08 13.98 2.71
CA CYS A 45 6.56 13.50 1.43
C CYS A 45 7.22 12.20 0.98
N ILE A 46 6.47 11.40 0.23
CA ILE A 46 6.96 10.17 -0.41
C ILE A 46 6.66 10.27 -1.90
N HIS A 47 7.71 10.21 -2.71
CA HIS A 47 7.63 10.18 -4.16
C HIS A 47 7.64 8.74 -4.65
N TYR A 48 6.85 8.42 -5.68
CA TYR A 48 6.73 7.04 -6.18
C TYR A 48 8.08 6.41 -6.53
N GLY A 49 9.01 7.17 -7.09
CA GLY A 49 10.35 6.67 -7.39
C GLY A 49 11.13 6.19 -6.16
N GLN A 50 10.87 6.79 -5.00
CA GLN A 50 11.50 6.38 -3.74
C GLN A 50 10.95 5.06 -3.20
N ILE A 51 9.72 4.72 -3.54
CA ILE A 51 9.14 3.41 -3.16
C ILE A 51 9.94 2.29 -3.84
N TYR A 52 10.40 2.52 -5.06
CA TYR A 52 11.23 1.56 -5.78
C TYR A 52 12.66 1.47 -5.27
N THR A 53 13.24 2.57 -4.77
CA THR A 53 14.70 2.70 -4.60
C THR A 53 15.15 2.94 -3.16
N LYS A 54 14.31 3.49 -2.31
CA LYS A 54 14.74 4.00 -0.98
C LYS A 54 14.02 3.36 0.21
N TYR A 55 12.75 3.01 0.07
CA TYR A 55 11.95 2.47 1.17
C TYR A 55 11.83 0.96 1.10
N GLY A 56 11.69 0.33 2.26
CA GLY A 56 11.30 -1.07 2.37
C GLY A 56 9.78 -1.24 2.40
N LEU A 57 9.32 -2.25 3.10
CA LEU A 57 7.89 -2.58 3.21
C LEU A 57 7.13 -1.62 4.14
N PHE A 58 7.81 -0.97 5.06
CA PHE A 58 7.24 -0.09 6.07
C PHE A 58 8.09 1.16 6.20
N ALA A 59 7.46 2.30 6.49
CA ALA A 59 8.17 3.55 6.74
C ALA A 59 7.43 4.35 7.81
N ASP A 60 8.16 4.94 8.74
CA ASP A 60 7.64 5.83 9.79
C ASP A 60 8.25 7.23 9.74
N GLU A 61 9.24 7.43 8.89
CA GLU A 61 9.88 8.72 8.61
C GLU A 61 10.09 8.87 7.11
N THR A 62 10.18 10.12 6.64
CA THR A 62 10.46 10.39 5.23
C THR A 62 11.89 10.88 5.02
N ILE A 63 12.43 10.58 3.84
CA ILE A 63 13.76 11.02 3.41
C ILE A 63 13.69 12.45 2.88
N THR A 64 12.55 12.85 2.34
CA THR A 64 12.34 14.14 1.67
C THR A 64 11.11 14.86 2.22
N PHE A 65 11.09 16.16 1.99
CA PHE A 65 10.04 17.07 2.41
C PHE A 65 9.67 17.99 1.25
N ILE A 66 8.52 18.62 1.34
CA ILE A 66 8.09 19.71 0.44
C ILE A 66 7.70 20.90 1.29
N THR A 67 7.64 22.09 0.67
CA THR A 67 7.22 23.30 1.38
C THR A 67 5.75 23.23 1.76
N GLU A 68 5.35 23.97 2.78
CA GLU A 68 3.93 24.08 3.17
C GLU A 68 3.08 24.62 2.02
N GLU A 69 3.61 25.52 1.22
CA GLU A 69 2.90 26.07 0.07
C GLU A 69 2.63 24.98 -0.99
N CYS A 70 3.65 24.16 -1.31
CA CYS A 70 3.49 23.03 -2.21
C CYS A 70 2.48 22.02 -1.65
N ALA A 71 2.54 21.74 -0.36
CA ALA A 71 1.71 20.78 0.34
C ALA A 71 0.21 21.10 0.27
N LYS A 72 -0.18 22.36 0.19
CA LYS A 72 -1.59 22.79 0.13
C LYS A 72 -2.35 22.15 -1.04
N LYS A 73 -1.67 21.79 -2.11
CA LYS A 73 -2.26 21.25 -3.33
C LYS A 73 -2.13 19.73 -3.44
N GLN A 74 -1.59 19.07 -2.42
CA GLN A 74 -1.25 17.66 -2.51
C GLN A 74 -2.31 16.76 -1.88
N LYS A 75 -2.12 15.46 -2.06
CA LYS A 75 -2.90 14.40 -1.44
C LYS A 75 -2.06 13.74 -0.36
N PHE A 76 -2.69 13.31 0.72
CA PHE A 76 -2.01 12.82 1.90
C PHE A 76 -2.44 11.41 2.26
N ALA A 77 -1.48 10.59 2.66
CA ALA A 77 -1.72 9.34 3.36
C ALA A 77 -1.66 9.59 4.88
N LYS A 78 -2.50 8.89 5.61
CA LYS A 78 -2.55 8.91 7.07
C LYS A 78 -1.85 7.70 7.64
N THR A 79 -1.56 7.72 8.93
CA THR A 79 -0.99 6.56 9.63
C THR A 79 -1.79 5.30 9.31
N ASN A 80 -1.09 4.22 8.97
CA ASN A 80 -1.59 2.91 8.56
C ASN A 80 -2.11 2.80 7.12
N ASP A 81 -2.18 3.88 6.37
CA ASP A 81 -2.48 3.80 4.94
C ASP A 81 -1.37 3.08 4.19
N ILE A 82 -1.74 2.45 3.09
CA ILE A 82 -0.79 1.85 2.15
C ILE A 82 -0.55 2.83 1.00
N ILE A 83 0.72 3.01 0.65
CA ILE A 83 1.13 3.82 -0.51
C ILE A 83 1.67 2.85 -1.55
N MET A 84 1.02 2.79 -2.71
CA MET A 84 1.29 1.82 -3.76
C MET A 84 1.60 2.52 -5.07
N THR A 85 2.69 2.12 -5.74
CA THR A 85 2.99 2.62 -7.08
C THR A 85 1.99 2.06 -8.10
N VAL A 86 1.57 2.89 -9.05
CA VAL A 86 0.59 2.47 -10.07
C VAL A 86 1.17 2.47 -11.48
N THR A 87 2.40 2.92 -11.66
CA THR A 87 3.13 2.88 -12.95
C THR A 87 4.55 2.34 -12.75
N SER A 88 5.04 1.61 -13.73
CA SER A 88 6.41 1.07 -13.76
C SER A 88 6.82 0.78 -15.20
N GLU A 89 8.10 0.45 -15.38
CA GLU A 89 8.62 -0.01 -16.67
C GLU A 89 8.33 -1.50 -16.91
N ASN A 90 7.98 -2.24 -15.86
CA ASN A 90 7.74 -3.68 -15.94
C ASN A 90 6.61 -4.11 -14.99
N ILE A 91 6.10 -5.33 -15.21
CA ILE A 91 4.99 -5.88 -14.44
C ILE A 91 5.42 -6.36 -13.05
N GLU A 92 6.67 -6.73 -12.87
CA GLU A 92 7.18 -7.23 -11.60
C GLU A 92 7.13 -6.13 -10.54
N ASP A 93 7.50 -4.91 -10.93
CA ASP A 93 7.64 -3.79 -10.00
C ASP A 93 6.37 -2.97 -9.80
N VAL A 94 5.47 -2.92 -10.79
CA VAL A 94 4.23 -2.14 -10.64
C VAL A 94 3.44 -2.65 -9.42
N CYS A 95 2.81 -1.74 -8.69
CA CYS A 95 2.12 -2.00 -7.44
C CYS A 95 3.04 -2.32 -6.25
N LYS A 96 4.35 -2.05 -6.35
CA LYS A 96 5.20 -2.07 -5.17
C LYS A 96 4.65 -1.05 -4.17
N CYS A 97 4.60 -1.42 -2.90
CA CYS A 97 3.94 -0.61 -1.89
C CYS A 97 4.66 -0.66 -0.55
N LEU A 98 4.28 0.28 0.31
CA LEU A 98 4.69 0.31 1.70
C LEU A 98 3.51 0.71 2.59
N ALA A 99 3.57 0.34 3.87
CA ALA A 99 2.67 0.86 4.89
C ALA A 99 3.29 2.11 5.52
N TRP A 100 2.53 3.19 5.57
CA TRP A 100 2.96 4.38 6.28
C TRP A 100 2.61 4.25 7.77
N LEU A 101 3.62 4.18 8.62
CA LEU A 101 3.47 3.98 10.06
C LEU A 101 3.86 5.22 10.87
N GLY A 102 4.16 6.34 10.21
CA GLY A 102 4.50 7.59 10.88
C GLY A 102 3.30 8.23 11.57
N ASN A 103 3.57 9.14 12.50
CA ASN A 103 2.54 9.82 13.30
C ASN A 103 1.92 11.02 12.60
N GLU A 104 2.54 11.51 11.53
CA GLU A 104 2.07 12.65 10.77
C GLU A 104 1.51 12.18 9.42
N ASP A 105 0.59 12.96 8.85
CA ASP A 105 0.18 12.75 7.47
C ASP A 105 1.36 13.00 6.53
N VAL A 106 1.44 12.22 5.45
CA VAL A 106 2.52 12.30 4.47
C VAL A 106 1.96 12.62 3.10
N ALA A 107 2.56 13.61 2.42
CA ALA A 107 2.19 13.93 1.04
C ALA A 107 2.67 12.82 0.10
N VAL A 108 1.81 12.39 -0.80
CA VAL A 108 2.07 11.29 -1.74
C VAL A 108 2.06 11.81 -3.17
N SER A 109 3.09 11.50 -3.95
CA SER A 109 3.21 11.96 -5.33
C SER A 109 2.20 11.29 -6.27
N GLY A 110 2.04 11.82 -7.46
CA GLY A 110 1.35 11.15 -8.56
C GLY A 110 2.04 9.83 -8.91
N HIS A 111 1.43 9.04 -9.79
CA HIS A 111 1.87 7.66 -10.08
C HIS A 111 1.85 6.72 -8.87
N SER A 112 1.13 7.12 -7.83
CA SER A 112 0.88 6.32 -6.62
C SER A 112 -0.60 6.34 -6.29
N ALA A 113 -1.05 5.29 -5.62
CA ALA A 113 -2.36 5.21 -4.99
C ALA A 113 -2.21 5.26 -3.47
N ILE A 114 -3.18 5.87 -2.81
CA ILE A 114 -3.33 5.87 -1.35
C ILE A 114 -4.48 4.92 -1.03
N ILE A 115 -4.20 3.88 -0.27
CA ILE A 115 -5.17 2.87 0.13
C ILE A 115 -5.46 3.05 1.61
N SER A 116 -6.64 3.58 1.92
CA SER A 116 -7.10 3.80 3.29
C SER A 116 -8.04 2.68 3.70
N HIS A 117 -7.78 2.06 4.84
CA HIS A 117 -8.45 0.85 5.30
C HIS A 117 -8.43 0.78 6.82
N ASN A 118 -9.11 -0.23 7.38
CA ASN A 118 -9.11 -0.51 8.83
C ASN A 118 -8.62 -1.93 9.16
N GLN A 119 -7.82 -2.51 8.27
CA GLN A 119 -7.14 -3.78 8.48
C GLN A 119 -5.77 -3.58 9.15
N ASN A 120 -5.02 -4.65 9.40
CA ASN A 120 -3.63 -4.54 9.83
C ASN A 120 -2.78 -4.11 8.62
N PRO A 121 -2.08 -2.95 8.68
CA PRO A 121 -1.35 -2.44 7.51
C PRO A 121 -0.21 -3.35 7.07
N LYS A 122 0.49 -3.97 7.99
CA LYS A 122 1.57 -4.91 7.65
C LYS A 122 1.03 -6.17 6.97
N TYR A 123 -0.13 -6.68 7.44
CA TYR A 123 -0.79 -7.80 6.80
C TYR A 123 -1.09 -7.51 5.33
N LEU A 124 -1.64 -6.33 5.03
CA LEU A 124 -1.93 -5.94 3.66
C LEU A 124 -0.66 -5.83 2.81
N VAL A 125 0.41 -5.25 3.35
CA VAL A 125 1.68 -5.15 2.61
C VAL A 125 2.24 -6.53 2.30
N TYR A 126 2.22 -7.46 3.26
CA TYR A 126 2.65 -8.83 3.00
C TYR A 126 1.80 -9.50 1.91
N TYR A 127 0.49 -9.29 1.95
CA TYR A 127 -0.39 -9.79 0.88
C TYR A 127 -0.01 -9.20 -0.48
N PHE A 128 0.20 -7.89 -0.58
CA PHE A 128 0.57 -7.22 -1.82
C PHE A 128 1.95 -7.62 -2.35
N HIS A 129 2.75 -8.30 -1.57
CA HIS A 129 4.04 -8.87 -2.00
C HIS A 129 3.94 -10.39 -2.25
N SER A 130 2.74 -10.97 -2.21
CA SER A 130 2.52 -12.40 -2.42
C SER A 130 2.30 -12.75 -3.88
N GLN A 131 2.48 -14.04 -4.20
CA GLN A 131 2.17 -14.58 -5.52
C GLN A 131 0.67 -14.54 -5.83
N MET A 132 -0.18 -14.61 -4.82
CA MET A 132 -1.64 -14.48 -4.98
C MET A 132 -2.00 -13.12 -5.58
N PHE A 133 -1.42 -12.05 -5.04
CA PHE A 133 -1.63 -10.71 -5.56
C PHE A 133 -1.01 -10.57 -6.96
N PHE A 134 0.20 -11.07 -7.16
CA PHE A 134 0.88 -11.00 -8.46
C PHE A 134 0.03 -11.60 -9.58
N ALA A 135 -0.58 -12.76 -9.34
CA ALA A 135 -1.43 -13.43 -10.32
C ALA A 135 -2.63 -12.57 -10.74
N GLN A 136 -3.19 -11.79 -9.84
CA GLN A 136 -4.29 -10.86 -10.13
C GLN A 136 -3.78 -9.58 -10.79
N LYS A 137 -2.70 -9.02 -10.27
CA LYS A 137 -2.06 -7.81 -10.80
C LYS A 137 -1.73 -7.94 -12.30
N ARG A 138 -1.16 -9.06 -12.71
CA ARG A 138 -0.83 -9.34 -14.11
C ARG A 138 -2.01 -9.14 -15.05
N LYS A 139 -3.20 -9.51 -14.61
CA LYS A 139 -4.43 -9.42 -15.44
C LYS A 139 -4.94 -7.99 -15.55
N LEU A 140 -4.62 -7.15 -14.57
CA LEU A 140 -5.07 -5.76 -14.52
C LEU A 140 -4.09 -4.79 -15.18
N ALA A 141 -2.82 -5.18 -15.27
CA ALA A 141 -1.77 -4.32 -15.82
C ALA A 141 -1.93 -4.15 -17.34
N HIS A 142 -1.73 -2.94 -17.80
CA HIS A 142 -1.80 -2.60 -19.22
C HIS A 142 -0.68 -1.62 -19.60
N GLY A 143 -0.44 -1.50 -20.90
CA GLY A 143 0.63 -0.65 -21.44
C GLY A 143 1.77 -1.46 -22.03
N THR A 144 2.66 -0.80 -22.75
CA THR A 144 3.83 -1.42 -23.40
C THR A 144 5.14 -0.85 -22.88
N LYS A 145 5.37 0.45 -22.99
CA LYS A 145 6.58 1.11 -22.46
C LYS A 145 6.44 1.47 -20.99
N VAL A 146 5.25 1.91 -20.61
CA VAL A 146 4.87 2.19 -19.23
C VAL A 146 3.72 1.25 -18.89
N ILE A 147 3.91 0.45 -17.88
CA ILE A 147 2.89 -0.46 -17.36
C ILE A 147 2.12 0.27 -16.27
N GLU A 148 0.80 0.25 -16.36
CA GLU A 148 -0.08 0.90 -15.39
C GLU A 148 -1.11 -0.10 -14.83
N VAL A 149 -1.38 0.03 -13.52
CA VAL A 149 -2.53 -0.55 -12.85
C VAL A 149 -3.26 0.61 -12.19
N THR A 150 -4.45 0.95 -12.67
CA THR A 150 -5.16 2.13 -12.18
C THR A 150 -5.71 1.92 -10.76
N PRO A 151 -5.84 2.99 -9.96
CA PRO A 151 -6.50 2.88 -8.65
C PRO A 151 -7.90 2.28 -8.72
N ASP A 152 -8.63 2.57 -9.78
CA ASP A 152 -9.99 2.04 -9.96
C ASP A 152 -9.99 0.52 -10.17
N THR A 153 -9.07 -0.01 -10.98
CA THR A 153 -8.99 -1.45 -11.22
C THR A 153 -8.49 -2.23 -10.01
N LEU A 154 -7.75 -1.59 -9.11
CA LEU A 154 -7.31 -2.23 -7.86
C LEU A 154 -8.49 -2.65 -6.97
N LYS A 155 -9.65 -2.00 -7.10
CA LYS A 155 -10.84 -2.34 -6.32
C LYS A 155 -11.32 -3.77 -6.54
N SER A 156 -11.00 -4.38 -7.68
CA SER A 156 -11.41 -5.74 -8.04
C SER A 156 -10.49 -6.82 -7.47
N ILE A 157 -9.38 -6.47 -6.86
CA ILE A 157 -8.47 -7.44 -6.24
C ILE A 157 -9.20 -8.17 -5.11
N GLU A 158 -9.16 -9.50 -5.17
CA GLU A 158 -9.73 -10.37 -4.14
C GLU A 158 -8.64 -10.79 -3.16
N LEU A 159 -8.91 -10.67 -1.86
CA LEU A 159 -7.93 -11.04 -0.84
C LEU A 159 -8.60 -11.70 0.36
N PRO A 160 -7.88 -12.58 1.07
CA PRO A 160 -8.39 -13.14 2.32
C PRO A 160 -8.37 -12.06 3.40
N VAL A 161 -9.48 -11.93 4.12
CA VAL A 161 -9.64 -10.94 5.19
C VAL A 161 -10.08 -11.67 6.47
N PRO A 162 -9.15 -12.37 7.14
CA PRO A 162 -9.45 -13.00 8.41
C PRO A 162 -9.64 -11.93 9.50
N PRO A 163 -10.19 -12.28 10.67
CA PRO A 163 -10.25 -11.37 11.81
C PRO A 163 -8.90 -10.77 12.16
N LEU A 164 -8.89 -9.56 12.75
CA LEU A 164 -7.66 -8.83 13.06
C LEU A 164 -6.69 -9.61 13.95
N GLU A 165 -7.18 -10.49 14.82
CA GLU A 165 -6.31 -11.34 15.65
C GLU A 165 -5.50 -12.31 14.80
N VAL A 166 -6.12 -12.89 13.78
CA VAL A 166 -5.44 -13.78 12.82
C VAL A 166 -4.42 -12.98 12.01
N GLN A 167 -4.80 -11.79 11.54
CA GLN A 167 -3.88 -10.91 10.83
C GLN A 167 -2.65 -10.57 11.68
N ARG A 168 -2.83 -10.25 12.96
CA ARG A 168 -1.74 -9.96 13.88
C ARG A 168 -0.79 -11.14 14.06
N GLU A 169 -1.33 -12.35 14.16
CA GLU A 169 -0.49 -13.54 14.29
C GLU A 169 0.31 -13.82 13.02
N ILE A 170 -0.31 -13.64 11.85
CA ILE A 170 0.39 -13.75 10.56
C ILE A 170 1.54 -12.75 10.49
N VAL A 171 1.29 -11.49 10.84
CA VAL A 171 2.31 -10.45 10.87
C VAL A 171 3.44 -10.82 11.84
N HIS A 172 3.10 -11.33 13.02
CA HIS A 172 4.08 -11.77 14.01
C HIS A 172 5.02 -12.86 13.46
N ILE A 173 4.47 -13.79 12.69
CA ILE A 173 5.25 -14.87 12.06
C ILE A 173 6.16 -14.32 10.95
N LEU A 174 5.66 -13.36 10.16
CA LEU A 174 6.38 -12.83 9.01
C LEU A 174 7.38 -11.71 9.35
N ASP A 175 7.19 -11.02 10.46
CA ASP A 175 8.15 -10.02 10.94
C ASP A 175 9.41 -10.73 11.48
#